data_b0bee130360f315505cab89a1f33675e
#
_entry.id   b0bee130360f315505cab89a1f33675e
#
_cell.length_a   1.000
_cell.length_b   1.000
_cell.length_c   1.000
_cell.angle_alpha   90.00
_cell.angle_beta   90.00
_cell.angle_gamma   90.00
#
_symmetry.space_group_name_H-M   'P 1'
#
loop_
_entity.id
_entity.type
_entity.pdbx_description
1 polymer ?
#
loop_
_entity_poly.entity_id
_entity_poly.type
_entity_poly.pdbx_seq_one_letter_code
_entity_poly.pdbx_strand_id
1 'polypeptide(L)'
;LANVAFHPHFMREGGVPTLEMQVLVPIQEHSEMDFNIVEICERLSQDPEYVQMSTDAFDSEVTPFVVTRALATFERTLISGNSPYDKFIRDQGTLTASEMRGMELFNSNRTNCSSCHSGFNFTDYSIRNNGYESGDIGKMRLTGDSSDYSLFKVASLRNVSLTAPYMHDGSFSTLREVIDQYNNGGSSDLKDQ
;
A
#
# COMPACT_ATOMS: atom_id res chain seq x y z
N LEU A 1 -3.97 -4.54 -3.08
CA LEU A 1 -4.07 -5.09 -1.71
C LEU A 1 -3.05 -6.22 -1.38
N ALA A 2 -2.18 -6.62 -2.34
CA ALA A 2 -1.23 -7.70 -2.05
C ALA A 2 -0.30 -7.37 -0.88
N ASN A 3 -0.08 -8.35 0.02
CA ASN A 3 0.83 -8.29 1.17
C ASN A 3 0.47 -7.25 2.24
N VAL A 4 -0.75 -6.78 2.30
CA VAL A 4 -1.18 -5.81 3.32
C VAL A 4 -1.05 -6.35 4.75
N ALA A 5 -1.02 -7.67 4.92
CA ALA A 5 -0.77 -8.33 6.21
C ALA A 5 0.52 -7.86 6.92
N PHE A 6 1.51 -7.39 6.17
CA PHE A 6 2.82 -6.98 6.68
C PHE A 6 2.94 -5.47 6.89
N HIS A 7 1.91 -4.69 6.59
CA HIS A 7 1.95 -3.24 6.71
C HIS A 7 1.75 -2.81 8.18
N PRO A 8 2.64 -1.99 8.73
CA PRO A 8 2.51 -1.49 10.11
C PRO A 8 1.44 -0.38 10.23
N HIS A 9 1.09 0.27 9.12
CA HIS A 9 0.08 1.32 9.02
C HIS A 9 -0.45 1.41 7.58
N PHE A 10 -1.63 1.97 7.44
CA PHE A 10 -2.41 1.98 6.20
C PHE A 10 -2.70 3.41 5.73
N MET A 11 -3.24 3.54 4.51
CA MET A 11 -3.43 4.75 3.72
C MET A 11 -2.10 5.36 3.26
N ARG A 12 -2.17 6.31 2.34
CA ARG A 12 -0.97 6.94 1.74
C ARG A 12 -0.16 7.76 2.74
N GLU A 13 -0.83 8.38 3.67
CA GLU A 13 -0.25 9.22 4.71
C GLU A 13 0.08 8.44 6.00
N GLY A 14 -0.24 7.12 6.05
CA GLY A 14 0.02 6.27 7.22
C GLY A 14 -0.90 6.52 8.42
N GLY A 15 -2.03 7.20 8.22
CA GLY A 15 -2.90 7.65 9.31
C GLY A 15 -3.78 6.57 9.95
N VAL A 16 -3.80 5.35 9.42
CA VAL A 16 -4.66 4.27 9.90
C VAL A 16 -3.79 3.14 10.45
N PRO A 17 -3.91 2.80 11.75
CA PRO A 17 -2.98 1.88 12.42
C PRO A 17 -3.27 0.40 12.21
N THR A 18 -4.49 0.01 11.86
CA THR A 18 -4.87 -1.41 11.70
C THR A 18 -5.65 -1.65 10.41
N LEU A 19 -5.57 -2.86 9.89
CA LEU A 19 -6.28 -3.23 8.66
C LEU A 19 -7.80 -3.22 8.88
N GLU A 20 -8.26 -3.58 10.08
CA GLU A 20 -9.67 -3.52 10.47
C GLU A 20 -10.22 -2.08 10.44
N MET A 21 -9.41 -1.10 10.81
CA MET A 21 -9.78 0.32 10.69
C MET A 21 -9.72 0.80 9.25
N GLN A 22 -8.75 0.27 8.47
CA GLN A 22 -8.63 0.62 7.05
C GLN A 22 -9.89 0.21 6.26
N VAL A 23 -10.50 -0.94 6.57
CA VAL A 23 -11.75 -1.40 5.95
C VAL A 23 -12.86 -0.34 6.03
N LEU A 24 -12.93 0.42 7.13
CA LEU A 24 -13.96 1.44 7.33
C LEU A 24 -13.77 2.67 6.43
N VAL A 25 -12.54 2.95 6.00
CA VAL A 25 -12.24 4.17 5.23
C VAL A 25 -13.00 4.18 3.90
N PRO A 26 -12.82 3.21 2.97
CA PRO A 26 -13.54 3.22 1.70
C PRO A 26 -15.05 3.05 1.86
N ILE A 27 -15.51 2.41 2.93
CA ILE A 27 -16.94 2.25 3.21
C ILE A 27 -17.59 3.59 3.52
N GLN A 28 -16.94 4.42 4.33
CA GLN A 28 -17.51 5.68 4.84
C GLN A 28 -17.12 6.90 4.01
N GLU A 29 -16.10 6.79 3.17
CA GLU A 29 -15.63 7.91 2.36
C GLU A 29 -16.69 8.29 1.32
N HIS A 30 -17.10 9.59 1.36
CA HIS A 30 -18.15 10.13 0.51
C HIS A 30 -17.87 9.98 -1.00
N SER A 31 -16.59 10.05 -1.38
CA SER A 31 -16.16 9.91 -2.77
C SER A 31 -15.99 8.44 -3.22
N GLU A 32 -16.15 7.47 -2.32
CA GLU A 32 -16.02 6.04 -2.60
C GLU A 32 -17.38 5.33 -2.42
N MET A 33 -17.61 4.61 -1.32
CA MET A 33 -18.89 3.89 -1.12
C MET A 33 -19.98 4.75 -0.49
N ASP A 34 -19.63 5.80 0.24
CA ASP A 34 -20.54 6.70 0.94
C ASP A 34 -21.62 5.96 1.74
N PHE A 35 -21.21 4.96 2.51
CA PHE A 35 -22.13 4.08 3.19
C PHE A 35 -21.78 3.90 4.68
N ASN A 36 -22.74 3.42 5.46
CA ASN A 36 -22.61 3.27 6.92
C ASN A 36 -22.39 1.80 7.28
N ILE A 37 -21.37 1.52 8.10
CA ILE A 37 -21.07 0.15 8.53
C ILE A 37 -22.20 -0.50 9.34
N VAL A 38 -22.99 0.29 10.08
CA VAL A 38 -24.13 -0.22 10.84
C VAL A 38 -25.22 -0.71 9.88
N GLU A 39 -25.55 0.07 8.86
CA GLU A 39 -26.52 -0.31 7.83
C GLU A 39 -26.07 -1.53 7.00
N ILE A 40 -24.75 -1.68 6.79
CA ILE A 40 -24.19 -2.91 6.20
C ILE A 40 -24.52 -4.11 7.10
N CYS A 41 -24.27 -4.00 8.40
CA CYS A 41 -24.55 -5.07 9.34
C CYS A 41 -26.05 -5.41 9.40
N GLU A 42 -26.92 -4.41 9.41
CA GLU A 42 -28.37 -4.60 9.36
C GLU A 42 -28.79 -5.36 8.08
N ARG A 43 -28.23 -4.99 6.93
CA ARG A 43 -28.52 -5.64 5.66
C ARG A 43 -28.02 -7.09 5.63
N LEU A 44 -26.79 -7.34 6.07
CA LEU A 44 -26.21 -8.69 6.12
C LEU A 44 -26.94 -9.58 7.12
N SER A 45 -27.45 -9.02 8.22
CA SER A 45 -28.24 -9.76 9.23
C SER A 45 -29.59 -10.26 8.71
N GLN A 46 -30.06 -9.77 7.57
CA GLN A 46 -31.28 -10.25 6.93
C GLN A 46 -31.04 -11.49 6.06
N ASP A 47 -29.79 -11.81 5.78
CA ASP A 47 -29.41 -12.97 4.97
C ASP A 47 -28.91 -14.10 5.90
N PRO A 48 -29.64 -15.25 5.94
CA PRO A 48 -29.31 -16.37 6.80
C PRO A 48 -27.89 -16.94 6.55
N GLU A 49 -27.35 -16.82 5.34
CA GLU A 49 -26.00 -17.29 5.04
C GLU A 49 -24.97 -16.49 5.78
N TYR A 50 -25.03 -15.15 5.75
CA TYR A 50 -24.09 -14.29 6.51
C TYR A 50 -24.25 -14.43 8.02
N VAL A 51 -25.47 -14.62 8.51
CA VAL A 51 -25.74 -14.91 9.94
C VAL A 51 -25.05 -16.21 10.36
N GLN A 52 -25.20 -17.28 9.56
CA GLN A 52 -24.55 -18.54 9.86
C GLN A 52 -23.03 -18.44 9.80
N MET A 53 -22.48 -17.77 8.77
CA MET A 53 -21.04 -17.56 8.66
C MET A 53 -20.46 -16.75 9.84
N SER A 54 -21.19 -15.74 10.31
CA SER A 54 -20.80 -14.95 11.48
C SER A 54 -20.74 -15.80 12.74
N THR A 55 -21.77 -16.61 12.97
CA THR A 55 -21.83 -17.53 14.10
C THR A 55 -20.70 -18.58 14.05
N ASP A 56 -20.48 -19.20 12.90
CA ASP A 56 -19.48 -20.27 12.74
C ASP A 56 -18.05 -19.74 12.92
N ALA A 57 -17.76 -18.53 12.43
CA ALA A 57 -16.40 -17.99 12.43
C ALA A 57 -16.07 -17.17 13.69
N PHE A 58 -17.04 -16.52 14.31
CA PHE A 58 -16.84 -15.56 15.39
C PHE A 58 -17.65 -15.82 16.65
N ASP A 59 -18.54 -16.83 16.65
CA ASP A 59 -19.52 -17.10 17.73
C ASP A 59 -20.31 -15.82 18.10
N SER A 60 -20.75 -15.08 17.08
CA SER A 60 -21.32 -13.74 17.24
C SER A 60 -22.35 -13.43 16.16
N GLU A 61 -23.24 -12.49 16.46
CA GLU A 61 -24.09 -11.85 15.47
C GLU A 61 -23.28 -11.04 14.47
N VAL A 62 -23.90 -10.67 13.34
CA VAL A 62 -23.27 -9.77 12.36
C VAL A 62 -23.17 -8.36 12.94
N THR A 63 -21.96 -7.95 13.25
CA THR A 63 -21.63 -6.66 13.86
C THR A 63 -20.50 -5.96 13.09
N PRO A 64 -20.27 -4.65 13.28
CA PRO A 64 -19.10 -3.97 12.71
C PRO A 64 -17.77 -4.65 13.07
N PHE A 65 -17.68 -5.22 14.26
CA PHE A 65 -16.53 -6.01 14.70
C PHE A 65 -16.30 -7.24 13.80
N VAL A 66 -17.35 -7.99 13.52
CA VAL A 66 -17.29 -9.20 12.67
C VAL A 66 -16.93 -8.81 11.23
N VAL A 67 -17.67 -7.86 10.64
CA VAL A 67 -17.50 -7.47 9.23
C VAL A 67 -16.08 -6.94 8.98
N THR A 68 -15.57 -6.04 9.82
CA THR A 68 -14.22 -5.48 9.64
C THR A 68 -13.13 -6.55 9.77
N ARG A 69 -13.30 -7.50 10.68
CA ARG A 69 -12.32 -8.60 10.86
C ARG A 69 -12.40 -9.65 9.78
N ALA A 70 -13.57 -9.97 9.31
CA ALA A 70 -13.74 -10.90 8.18
C ALA A 70 -13.03 -10.36 6.92
N LEU A 71 -13.28 -9.10 6.58
CA LEU A 71 -12.64 -8.44 5.43
C LEU A 71 -11.11 -8.32 5.62
N ALA A 72 -10.66 -7.84 6.78
CA ALA A 72 -9.24 -7.74 7.08
C ALA A 72 -8.54 -9.11 7.08
N THR A 73 -9.21 -10.17 7.54
CA THR A 73 -8.68 -11.54 7.50
C THR A 73 -8.54 -12.02 6.06
N PHE A 74 -9.55 -11.78 5.23
CA PHE A 74 -9.47 -12.08 3.80
C PHE A 74 -8.31 -11.34 3.12
N GLU A 75 -8.19 -10.03 3.34
CA GLU A 75 -7.11 -9.23 2.76
C GLU A 75 -5.72 -9.74 3.17
N ARG A 76 -5.56 -10.24 4.40
CA ARG A 76 -4.32 -10.88 4.88
C ARG A 76 -3.94 -12.14 4.11
N THR A 77 -4.89 -12.80 3.46
CA THR A 77 -4.61 -13.99 2.63
C THR A 77 -4.04 -13.63 1.25
N LEU A 78 -4.14 -12.37 0.83
CA LEU A 78 -3.71 -11.90 -0.48
C LEU A 78 -2.18 -11.73 -0.51
N ILE A 79 -1.46 -12.84 -0.64
CA ILE A 79 0.00 -12.87 -0.61
C ILE A 79 0.58 -12.93 -2.02
N SER A 80 1.53 -12.04 -2.30
CA SER A 80 2.34 -12.01 -3.52
C SER A 80 3.82 -12.21 -3.16
N GLY A 81 4.41 -13.31 -3.58
CA GLY A 81 5.79 -13.68 -3.25
C GLY A 81 6.34 -14.76 -4.17
N ASN A 82 5.88 -14.80 -5.44
CA ASN A 82 6.28 -15.82 -6.41
C ASN A 82 6.68 -15.23 -7.78
N SER A 83 7.24 -14.01 -7.76
CA SER A 83 7.80 -13.37 -8.96
C SER A 83 9.06 -14.10 -9.45
N PRO A 84 9.56 -13.82 -10.66
CA PRO A 84 10.88 -14.30 -11.11
C PRO A 84 12.00 -13.94 -10.14
N TYR A 85 11.98 -12.73 -9.55
CA TYR A 85 12.93 -12.32 -8.52
C TYR A 85 12.82 -13.19 -7.25
N ASP A 86 11.61 -13.50 -6.78
CA ASP A 86 11.42 -14.34 -5.60
C ASP A 86 11.93 -15.77 -5.82
N LYS A 87 11.76 -16.29 -7.03
CA LYS A 87 12.31 -17.60 -7.41
C LYS A 87 13.83 -17.56 -7.46
N PHE A 88 14.40 -16.49 -8.03
CA PHE A 88 15.84 -16.30 -8.11
C PHE A 88 16.49 -16.28 -6.72
N ILE A 89 15.99 -15.48 -5.76
CA ILE A 89 16.58 -15.40 -4.42
C ILE A 89 16.40 -16.68 -3.58
N ARG A 90 15.52 -17.60 -4.02
CA ARG A 90 15.33 -18.92 -3.40
C ARG A 90 16.05 -20.05 -4.15
N ASP A 91 16.93 -19.74 -5.11
CA ASP A 91 17.61 -20.70 -5.97
C ASP A 91 16.64 -21.61 -6.78
N GLN A 92 15.45 -21.10 -7.11
CA GLN A 92 14.38 -21.81 -7.84
C GLN A 92 14.16 -21.27 -9.25
N GLY A 93 15.04 -20.39 -9.72
CA GLY A 93 14.92 -19.76 -11.03
C GLY A 93 16.13 -18.91 -11.37
N THR A 94 16.15 -18.37 -12.59
CA THR A 94 17.21 -17.50 -13.09
C THR A 94 16.61 -16.18 -13.56
N LEU A 95 17.39 -15.12 -13.46
CA LEU A 95 17.10 -13.83 -14.07
C LEU A 95 17.86 -13.70 -15.41
N THR A 96 17.28 -13.00 -16.35
CA THR A 96 17.97 -12.62 -17.59
C THR A 96 19.10 -11.64 -17.30
N ALA A 97 20.04 -11.50 -18.21
CA ALA A 97 21.14 -10.55 -18.06
C ALA A 97 20.65 -9.08 -17.89
N SER A 98 19.49 -8.74 -18.46
CA SER A 98 18.90 -7.41 -18.29
C SER A 98 18.31 -7.23 -16.87
N GLU A 99 17.60 -8.22 -16.36
CA GLU A 99 17.04 -8.21 -15.00
C GLU A 99 18.16 -8.19 -13.94
N MET A 100 19.25 -8.93 -14.16
CA MET A 100 20.43 -8.90 -13.28
C MET A 100 21.02 -7.49 -13.21
N ARG A 101 21.25 -6.84 -14.35
CA ARG A 101 21.74 -5.45 -14.36
C ARG A 101 20.75 -4.49 -13.68
N GLY A 102 19.45 -4.69 -13.87
CA GLY A 102 18.41 -3.91 -13.20
C GLY A 102 18.46 -4.07 -11.69
N MET A 103 18.60 -5.29 -11.20
CA MET A 103 18.75 -5.62 -9.78
C MET A 103 20.02 -4.99 -9.18
N GLU A 104 21.16 -5.07 -9.90
CA GLU A 104 22.42 -4.44 -9.47
C GLU A 104 22.27 -2.91 -9.37
N LEU A 105 21.66 -2.27 -10.36
CA LEU A 105 21.39 -0.82 -10.34
C LEU A 105 20.47 -0.46 -9.18
N PHE A 106 19.36 -1.18 -9.00
CA PHE A 106 18.40 -0.92 -7.94
C PHE A 106 19.03 -0.95 -6.54
N ASN A 107 19.99 -1.86 -6.32
CA ASN A 107 20.70 -2.03 -5.05
C ASN A 107 21.99 -1.19 -4.96
N SER A 108 22.32 -0.43 -5.99
CA SER A 108 23.55 0.37 -6.00
C SER A 108 23.36 1.75 -5.35
N ASN A 109 24.42 2.29 -4.81
CA ASN A 109 24.46 3.68 -4.31
C ASN A 109 24.26 4.72 -5.44
N ARG A 110 24.33 4.31 -6.72
CA ARG A 110 24.10 5.20 -7.86
C ARG A 110 22.65 5.61 -7.98
N THR A 111 21.72 4.69 -7.76
CA THR A 111 20.27 4.94 -7.89
C THR A 111 19.58 5.03 -6.54
N ASN A 112 20.20 4.51 -5.49
CA ASN A 112 19.74 4.52 -4.09
C ASN A 112 18.30 4.04 -3.86
N CYS A 113 17.73 3.24 -4.78
CA CYS A 113 16.34 2.79 -4.70
C CYS A 113 16.09 1.91 -3.47
N SER A 114 17.05 1.02 -3.17
CA SER A 114 16.93 0.07 -2.05
C SER A 114 17.03 0.70 -0.66
N SER A 115 17.42 1.98 -0.55
CA SER A 115 17.42 2.69 0.75
C SER A 115 16.01 2.87 1.34
N CYS A 116 14.99 2.93 0.47
CA CYS A 116 13.59 3.00 0.86
C CYS A 116 12.83 1.74 0.46
N HIS A 117 13.15 1.18 -0.71
CA HIS A 117 12.47 0.03 -1.28
C HIS A 117 13.24 -1.27 -1.04
N SER A 118 13.23 -1.76 0.21
CA SER A 118 13.97 -2.94 0.64
C SER A 118 13.07 -4.03 1.24
N GLY A 119 13.67 -5.18 1.56
CA GLY A 119 12.99 -6.30 2.19
C GLY A 119 11.98 -7.02 1.28
N PHE A 120 11.18 -7.90 1.88
CA PHE A 120 10.21 -8.74 1.17
C PHE A 120 9.19 -7.93 0.35
N ASN A 121 8.73 -6.82 0.88
CA ASN A 121 7.71 -5.97 0.22
C ASN A 121 8.31 -4.82 -0.59
N PHE A 122 9.62 -4.71 -0.68
CA PHE A 122 10.28 -3.57 -1.33
C PHE A 122 9.77 -2.23 -0.79
N THR A 123 9.78 -2.11 0.54
CA THR A 123 9.44 -0.89 1.28
C THR A 123 9.95 -0.99 2.70
N ASP A 124 10.42 0.11 3.25
CA ASP A 124 10.75 0.27 4.67
C ASP A 124 9.55 0.80 5.48
N TYR A 125 8.42 1.06 4.79
CA TYR A 125 7.18 1.67 5.33
C TYR A 125 7.37 3.05 5.96
N SER A 126 8.52 3.68 5.85
CA SER A 126 8.73 5.04 6.35
C SER A 126 7.85 6.05 5.62
N ILE A 127 7.66 7.20 6.25
CA ILE A 127 6.92 8.33 5.67
C ILE A 127 7.96 9.32 5.16
N ARG A 128 7.95 9.61 3.85
CA ARG A 128 8.98 10.41 3.20
C ARG A 128 8.41 11.36 2.15
N ASN A 129 9.15 12.43 1.88
CA ASN A 129 9.01 13.22 0.66
C ASN A 129 10.00 12.67 -0.38
N ASN A 130 9.53 12.29 -1.55
CA ASN A 130 10.33 11.76 -2.65
C ASN A 130 10.77 12.84 -3.67
N GLY A 131 10.56 14.13 -3.35
CA GLY A 131 10.89 15.24 -4.22
C GLY A 131 9.94 15.45 -5.39
N TYR A 132 8.82 14.74 -5.47
CA TYR A 132 7.77 14.97 -6.45
C TYR A 132 6.69 15.89 -5.87
N GLU A 133 6.53 17.07 -6.47
CA GLU A 133 5.57 18.08 -6.02
C GLU A 133 4.32 18.05 -6.90
N SER A 134 3.19 17.62 -6.33
CA SER A 134 1.87 17.64 -6.95
C SER A 134 0.95 18.72 -6.36
N GLY A 135 1.40 19.39 -5.29
CA GLY A 135 0.55 20.26 -4.47
C GLY A 135 -0.26 19.53 -3.40
N ASP A 136 -0.20 18.20 -3.32
CA ASP A 136 -0.83 17.44 -2.24
C ASP A 136 -0.03 17.60 -0.94
N ILE A 137 -0.72 18.02 0.11
CA ILE A 137 -0.11 18.31 1.42
C ILE A 137 0.30 17.05 2.20
N GLY A 138 -0.08 15.85 1.72
CA GLY A 138 0.33 14.58 2.31
C GLY A 138 -0.05 14.44 3.79
N LYS A 139 0.88 13.92 4.58
CA LYS A 139 0.70 13.67 6.03
C LYS A 139 0.34 14.93 6.82
N MET A 140 0.71 16.11 6.36
CA MET A 140 0.30 17.38 6.99
C MET A 140 -1.23 17.49 7.12
N ARG A 141 -2.01 16.82 6.26
CA ARG A 141 -3.47 16.74 6.37
C ARG A 141 -3.93 16.13 7.69
N LEU A 142 -3.16 15.21 8.25
CA LEU A 142 -3.46 14.50 9.49
C LEU A 142 -2.93 15.22 10.74
N THR A 143 -1.76 15.83 10.62
CA THR A 143 -1.03 16.39 11.76
C THR A 143 -1.21 17.88 11.94
N GLY A 144 -1.49 18.62 10.86
CA GLY A 144 -1.46 20.09 10.83
C GLY A 144 -0.04 20.67 10.92
N ASP A 145 1.00 19.84 10.98
CA ASP A 145 2.40 20.27 11.08
C ASP A 145 2.98 20.50 9.67
N SER A 146 3.52 21.69 9.43
CA SER A 146 4.12 22.05 8.15
C SER A 146 5.38 21.22 7.81
N SER A 147 6.04 20.63 8.78
CA SER A 147 7.17 19.71 8.55
C SER A 147 6.72 18.40 7.89
N ASP A 148 5.46 18.03 8.02
CA ASP A 148 4.85 16.86 7.39
C ASP A 148 4.30 17.14 5.97
N TYR A 149 4.58 18.33 5.40
CA TYR A 149 4.13 18.68 4.04
C TYR A 149 4.71 17.74 2.99
N SER A 150 3.83 17.22 2.11
CA SER A 150 4.17 16.31 1.01
C SER A 150 4.90 15.02 1.47
N LEU A 151 4.69 14.59 2.72
CA LEU A 151 5.18 13.32 3.21
C LEU A 151 4.14 12.20 2.92
N PHE A 152 4.63 11.11 2.33
CA PHE A 152 3.83 9.93 2.01
C PHE A 152 4.55 8.66 2.45
N LYS A 153 3.76 7.61 2.72
CA LYS A 153 4.31 6.29 3.00
C LYS A 153 5.03 5.73 1.78
N VAL A 154 6.23 5.22 1.97
CA VAL A 154 6.95 4.46 0.95
C VAL A 154 6.11 3.25 0.55
N ALA A 155 5.61 3.25 -0.68
CA ALA A 155 4.76 2.18 -1.19
C ALA A 155 5.56 0.90 -1.46
N SER A 156 4.91 -0.25 -1.29
CA SER A 156 5.45 -1.52 -1.75
C SER A 156 5.59 -1.52 -3.28
N LEU A 157 6.69 -2.08 -3.80
CA LEU A 157 6.86 -2.29 -5.23
C LEU A 157 6.37 -3.68 -5.68
N ARG A 158 5.73 -4.44 -4.81
CA ARG A 158 5.09 -5.71 -5.21
C ARG A 158 4.01 -5.47 -6.25
N ASN A 159 4.09 -6.21 -7.37
CA ASN A 159 3.18 -6.09 -8.52
C ASN A 159 3.16 -4.68 -9.17
N VAL A 160 4.18 -3.86 -8.94
CA VAL A 160 4.22 -2.49 -9.41
C VAL A 160 3.99 -2.36 -10.93
N SER A 161 4.44 -3.32 -11.73
CA SER A 161 4.22 -3.34 -13.18
C SER A 161 2.75 -3.50 -13.61
N LEU A 162 1.86 -3.87 -12.68
CA LEU A 162 0.44 -4.12 -12.93
C LEU A 162 -0.48 -3.05 -12.32
N THR A 163 0.08 -2.06 -11.62
CA THR A 163 -0.69 -1.13 -10.78
C THR A 163 -0.58 0.33 -11.22
N ALA A 164 -0.43 0.56 -12.53
CA ALA A 164 -0.55 1.92 -13.06
C ALA A 164 -1.96 2.52 -12.74
N PRO A 165 -2.08 3.85 -12.61
CA PRO A 165 -1.05 4.88 -12.71
C PRO A 165 -0.17 4.98 -11.45
N TYR A 166 0.95 5.72 -11.56
CA TYR A 166 2.00 5.81 -10.53
C TYR A 166 2.08 7.19 -9.89
N MET A 167 2.88 7.28 -8.83
CA MET A 167 2.98 8.36 -7.85
C MET A 167 1.74 8.43 -6.95
N HIS A 168 1.78 9.28 -5.91
CA HIS A 168 0.70 9.38 -4.92
C HIS A 168 -0.59 9.99 -5.49
N ASP A 169 -0.49 10.71 -6.61
CA ASP A 169 -1.61 11.36 -7.31
C ASP A 169 -2.00 10.65 -8.62
N GLY A 170 -1.28 9.58 -9.00
CA GLY A 170 -1.54 8.84 -10.23
C GLY A 170 -1.14 9.59 -11.52
N SER A 171 -0.25 10.56 -11.44
CA SER A 171 0.11 11.44 -12.58
C SER A 171 0.93 10.75 -13.68
N PHE A 172 1.61 9.66 -13.38
CA PHE A 172 2.41 8.93 -14.35
C PHE A 172 1.75 7.62 -14.78
N SER A 173 1.68 7.42 -16.09
CA SER A 173 1.04 6.24 -16.69
C SER A 173 1.98 5.05 -16.80
N THR A 174 3.30 5.27 -16.77
CA THR A 174 4.32 4.26 -17.00
C THR A 174 5.45 4.30 -15.96
N LEU A 175 6.05 3.14 -15.67
CA LEU A 175 7.26 3.07 -14.84
C LEU A 175 8.44 3.80 -15.47
N ARG A 176 8.45 3.97 -16.79
CA ARG A 176 9.48 4.75 -17.48
C ARG A 176 9.42 6.21 -17.05
N GLU A 177 8.24 6.81 -17.03
CA GLU A 177 8.04 8.19 -16.57
C GLU A 177 8.49 8.37 -15.13
N VAL A 178 8.19 7.39 -14.24
CA VAL A 178 8.66 7.38 -12.86
C VAL A 178 10.19 7.41 -12.77
N ILE A 179 10.85 6.54 -13.53
CA ILE A 179 12.33 6.48 -13.55
C ILE A 179 12.91 7.77 -14.13
N ASP A 180 12.33 8.30 -15.19
CA ASP A 180 12.78 9.55 -15.80
C ASP A 180 12.61 10.74 -14.84
N GLN A 181 11.53 10.77 -14.03
CA GLN A 181 11.33 11.76 -12.97
C GLN A 181 12.46 11.72 -11.93
N TYR A 182 12.79 10.55 -11.41
CA TYR A 182 13.89 10.39 -10.45
C TYR A 182 15.26 10.69 -11.08
N ASN A 183 15.47 10.32 -12.34
CA ASN A 183 16.73 10.59 -13.05
C ASN A 183 16.95 12.07 -13.36
N ASN A 184 15.89 12.84 -13.56
CA ASN A 184 15.95 14.28 -13.80
C ASN A 184 16.06 15.10 -12.49
N GLY A 185 16.13 14.40 -11.37
CA GLY A 185 16.44 14.99 -10.07
C GLY A 185 15.28 15.69 -9.44
N GLY A 186 14.09 15.17 -9.31
CA GLY A 186 12.99 15.76 -8.54
C GLY A 186 13.23 17.20 -8.04
N SER A 187 12.35 17.92 -7.53
CA SER A 187 12.66 19.22 -6.93
C SER A 187 13.82 19.06 -5.93
N SER A 188 14.83 19.92 -6.01
CA SER A 188 16.17 19.79 -5.45
C SER A 188 16.29 19.78 -3.92
N ASP A 189 15.20 19.52 -3.20
CA ASP A 189 15.13 19.52 -1.74
C ASP A 189 14.65 18.17 -1.19
N LEU A 190 15.35 17.08 -1.54
CA LEU A 190 15.31 15.88 -0.70
C LEU A 190 15.89 16.26 0.68
N LYS A 191 15.06 16.79 1.55
CA LYS A 191 15.42 16.97 2.94
C LYS A 191 15.36 15.59 3.59
N ASP A 192 16.54 14.99 3.73
CA ASP A 192 16.75 13.90 4.68
C ASP A 192 16.39 14.42 6.08
N GLN A 193 15.33 13.86 6.65
CA GLN A 193 15.03 13.98 8.07
C GLN A 193 15.28 12.65 8.75
#